data_c7700db9816e0dd695e51932e59ce64c
#
_entry.id   c7700db9816e0dd695e51932e59ce64c
#
_cell.length_a   1.000
_cell.length_b   1.000
_cell.length_c   1.000
_cell.angle_alpha   90.00
_cell.angle_beta   90.00
_cell.angle_gamma   90.00
#
_symmetry.space_group_name_H-M   'P 1'
#
loop_
_entity.id
_entity.type
_entity.pdbx_description
1 polymer ?
#
loop_
_entity_poly.entity_id
_entity_poly.type
_entity_poly.pdbx_seq_one_letter_code
_entity_poly.pdbx_strand_id
1 'polypeptide(L)' 'MKINQIIKEKRKQLGLTQESVAEYLGVSTPAVSKWENGVSHS' A
#
# COMPACT_ATOMS: atom_id res chain seq x y z
N MET A 1 -1.09 8.92 13.86
CA MET A 1 -1.58 8.64 12.51
C MET A 1 -0.66 7.66 11.82
N LYS A 2 -1.21 6.64 11.25
CA LYS A 2 -0.41 5.58 10.64
C LYS A 2 -0.46 5.70 9.13
N ILE A 3 0.71 5.85 8.54
CA ILE A 3 0.79 6.05 7.10
C ILE A 3 0.31 4.82 6.33
N ASN A 4 0.49 3.63 6.90
CA ASN A 4 0.03 2.42 6.22
C ASN A 4 -1.48 2.42 6.06
N GLN A 5 -2.22 2.95 7.04
CA GLN A 5 -3.66 3.06 6.93
C GLN A 5 -4.06 4.07 5.87
N ILE A 6 -3.32 5.17 5.81
CA ILE A 6 -3.63 6.22 4.84
C ILE A 6 -3.46 5.68 3.42
N ILE A 7 -2.39 4.95 3.18
CA ILE A 7 -2.13 4.37 1.87
C ILE A 7 -3.26 3.42 1.48
N LYS A 8 -3.64 2.57 2.41
CA LYS A 8 -4.69 1.59 2.14
C LYS A 8 -6.03 2.25 1.85
N GLU A 9 -6.37 3.26 2.64
CA GLU A 9 -7.63 3.96 2.45
C GLU A 9 -7.69 4.69 1.12
N LYS A 10 -6.60 5.37 0.78
CA LYS A 10 -6.55 6.07 -0.49
C LYS A 10 -6.68 5.11 -1.65
N ARG A 11 -6.01 3.98 -1.56
CA ARG A 11 -6.10 2.96 -2.60
C ARG A 11 -7.55 2.51 -2.79
N LYS A 12 -8.23 2.24 -1.69
CA LYS A 12 -9.60 1.78 -1.75
C LYS A 12 -10.54 2.85 -2.28
N GLN A 13 -10.32 4.08 -1.87
CA GLN A 13 -11.15 5.19 -2.34
C GLN A 13 -11.07 5.34 -3.85
N LEU A 14 -9.89 5.11 -4.40
CA LEU A 14 -9.67 5.23 -5.83
C LEU A 14 -10.03 3.96 -6.59
N GLY A 15 -10.42 2.92 -5.88
CA GLY A 15 -10.76 1.66 -6.52
C GLY A 15 -9.57 0.93 -7.11
N LEU A 16 -8.40 1.13 -6.53
CA LEU A 16 -7.18 0.52 -7.05
C LEU A 16 -6.86 -0.75 -6.30
N THR A 17 -6.15 -1.66 -6.98
CA THR A 17 -5.63 -2.86 -6.34
C THR A 17 -4.21 -2.58 -5.86
N GLN A 18 -3.70 -3.47 -5.01
CA GLN A 18 -2.31 -3.35 -4.57
C GLN A 18 -1.36 -3.43 -5.76
N GLU A 19 -1.71 -4.26 -6.71
CA GLU A 19 -0.89 -4.40 -7.91
C GLU A 19 -0.83 -3.10 -8.69
N SER A 20 -1.97 -2.44 -8.83
CA SER A 20 -2.03 -1.16 -9.55
C SER A 20 -1.16 -0.11 -8.85
N VAL A 21 -1.25 -0.05 -7.54
CA VAL A 21 -0.45 0.90 -6.77
C VAL A 21 1.03 0.58 -6.92
N ALA A 22 1.37 -0.70 -6.88
CA ALA A 22 2.77 -1.11 -7.02
C ALA A 22 3.33 -0.65 -8.36
N GLU A 23 2.56 -0.86 -9.43
CA GLU A 23 2.98 -0.42 -10.75
C GLU A 23 3.17 1.08 -10.81
N TYR A 24 2.23 1.79 -10.23
CA TYR A 24 2.26 3.25 -10.26
C TYR A 24 3.50 3.78 -9.55
N LEU A 25 3.85 3.16 -8.44
CA LEU A 25 4.99 3.60 -7.64
C LEU A 25 6.31 3.01 -8.10
N GLY A 26 6.27 2.03 -8.98
CA GLY A 26 7.49 1.38 -9.44
C GLY A 26 8.08 0.44 -8.41
N VAL A 27 7.24 -0.19 -7.60
CA VAL A 27 7.68 -1.14 -6.59
C VAL A 27 6.95 -2.45 -6.80
N SER A 28 7.32 -3.45 -6.01
CA SER A 28 6.68 -4.76 -6.13
C SER A 28 5.38 -4.81 -5.33
N THR A 29 4.47 -5.68 -5.75
CA THR A 29 3.21 -5.84 -5.03
C THR A 29 3.43 -6.26 -3.58
N PRO A 30 4.33 -7.21 -3.28
CA PRO A 30 4.61 -7.54 -1.88
C PRO A 30 5.06 -6.35 -1.05
N ALA A 31 5.77 -5.39 -1.66
CA ALA A 31 6.20 -4.20 -0.94
C ALA A 31 4.99 -3.38 -0.50
N VAL A 32 4.02 -3.21 -1.39
CA VAL A 32 2.81 -2.47 -1.05
C VAL A 32 2.05 -3.21 0.05
N SER A 33 1.96 -4.51 -0.05
CA SER A 33 1.27 -5.31 0.95
C SER A 33 1.93 -5.14 2.31
N LYS A 34 3.24 -5.13 2.36
CA LYS A 34 3.97 -4.91 3.59
C LYS A 34 3.63 -3.56 4.19
N TRP A 35 3.64 -2.55 3.35
CA TRP A 35 3.36 -1.20 3.83
C TRP A 35 1.97 -1.10 4.44
N GLU A 36 1.00 -1.71 3.77
CA GLU A 36 -0.38 -1.63 4.23
C GLU A 36 -0.60 -2.42 5.51
N ASN A 37 0.18 -3.46 5.70
CA ASN A 37 0.06 -4.28 6.91
C ASN A 37 0.88 -3.73 8.07
N GLY A 38 1.73 -2.76 7.81
CA GLY A 38 2.50 -2.13 8.87
C GLY A 38 3.52 -3.04 9.51
N VAL A 39 4.14 -3.90 8.71
CA VAL A 39 5.09 -4.88 9.26
C VAL A 39 6.52 -4.39 9.22
N SER A 40 6.72 -3.10 9.12
CA SER A 40 8.06 -2.55 9.05
C SER A 40 8.77 -2.56 10.40
N HIS A 41 8.08 -2.85 11.43
CA HIS A 41 8.70 -2.88 12.75
C HIS A 41 9.38 -4.21 13.01
N SER A 42 10.26 -4.20 13.92
CA SER A 42 10.96 -5.41 14.31
C SER A 42 10.06 -6.33 15.12
#